data_d75c9f25fefcef00180684166b9abc0d
#
_entry.id   d75c9f25fefcef00180684166b9abc0d
#
_cell.length_a   1.000
_cell.length_b   1.000
_cell.length_c   1.000
_cell.angle_alpha   90.00
_cell.angle_beta   90.00
_cell.angle_gamma   90.00
#
_symmetry.space_group_name_H-M   'P 1'
#
loop_
_entity.id
_entity.type
_entity.pdbx_description
1 polymer ?
#
loop_
_entity_poly.entity_id
_entity_poly.type
_entity_poly.pdbx_seq_one_letter_code
_entity_poly.pdbx_strand_id
1 'polypeptide(L)'
;MAKEITGQIKLQIPAGQANPAPPVGPALGQQGVNIMAFCKEFNAATQKQAGDILPVVITVYKDKSFTFITKSPPAGVLLKKAAGIASGSKEPNKTKVAKLTKKQVMDLVKVKIKDMNARSEEAAFRTLCGTARQMGIEIEG
;
A
#
# COMPACT_ATOMS: atom_id res chain seq x y z
N MET A 1 11.84 -27.83 7.86
CA MET A 1 12.86 -26.88 8.34
C MET A 1 12.56 -25.48 7.82
N ALA A 2 12.76 -24.49 8.66
CA ALA A 2 12.61 -23.10 8.21
C ALA A 2 13.74 -22.75 7.24
N LYS A 3 13.40 -22.15 6.11
CA LYS A 3 14.39 -21.68 5.14
C LYS A 3 15.09 -20.44 5.67
N GLU A 4 16.38 -20.34 5.39
CA GLU A 4 17.16 -19.18 5.79
C GLU A 4 16.79 -17.97 4.93
N ILE A 5 16.40 -16.87 5.58
CA ILE A 5 16.02 -15.64 4.90
C ILE A 5 17.26 -14.83 4.56
N THR A 6 17.47 -14.52 3.27
CA THR A 6 18.56 -13.67 2.82
C THR A 6 18.20 -12.19 2.77
N GLY A 7 16.91 -11.87 2.60
CA GLY A 7 16.48 -10.48 2.58
C GLY A 7 14.99 -10.33 2.45
N GLN A 8 14.55 -9.11 2.64
CA GLN A 8 13.16 -8.71 2.42
C GLN A 8 13.11 -7.50 1.51
N ILE A 9 12.14 -7.48 0.61
CA ILE A 9 11.91 -6.39 -0.32
C ILE A 9 10.50 -5.85 -0.08
N LYS A 10 10.37 -4.55 0.06
CA LYS A 10 9.08 -3.88 0.22
C LYS A 10 8.82 -3.00 -0.99
N LEU A 11 7.71 -3.24 -1.67
CA LEU A 11 7.33 -2.52 -2.87
C LEU A 11 5.87 -2.13 -2.83
N GLN A 12 5.52 -1.11 -3.60
CA GLN A 12 4.12 -0.75 -3.88
C GLN A 12 3.87 -0.99 -5.36
N ILE A 13 2.98 -1.92 -5.67
CA ILE A 13 2.72 -2.37 -7.03
C ILE A 13 1.22 -2.30 -7.32
N PRO A 14 0.81 -1.74 -8.48
CA PRO A 14 -0.59 -1.80 -8.88
C PRO A 14 -1.07 -3.24 -8.99
N ALA A 15 -2.21 -3.54 -8.40
CA ALA A 15 -2.76 -4.90 -8.38
C ALA A 15 -3.02 -5.39 -9.82
N GLY A 16 -2.60 -6.61 -10.10
CA GLY A 16 -2.76 -7.23 -11.41
C GLY A 16 -1.88 -6.67 -12.52
N GLN A 17 -0.98 -5.74 -12.22
CA GLN A 17 -0.14 -5.05 -13.19
C GLN A 17 1.36 -5.12 -12.90
N ALA A 18 1.80 -6.12 -12.15
CA ALA A 18 3.23 -6.31 -11.92
C ALA A 18 3.92 -6.71 -13.23
N ASN A 19 5.05 -6.07 -13.50
CA ASN A 19 5.84 -6.33 -14.69
C ASN A 19 7.33 -6.20 -14.38
N PRO A 20 8.24 -6.68 -15.24
CA PRO A 20 9.68 -6.62 -15.01
C PRO A 20 10.27 -5.21 -15.07
N ALA A 21 9.50 -4.21 -15.45
CA ALA A 21 9.97 -2.83 -15.50
C ALA A 21 10.19 -2.27 -14.07
N PRO A 22 11.01 -1.22 -13.91
CA PRO A 22 11.16 -0.57 -12.60
C PRO A 22 9.81 -0.19 -11.99
N PRO A 23 9.64 -0.28 -10.65
CA PRO A 23 10.67 -0.61 -9.65
C PRO A 23 10.84 -2.10 -9.35
N VAL A 24 10.03 -2.98 -9.94
CA VAL A 24 9.97 -4.41 -9.60
C VAL A 24 11.24 -5.14 -10.06
N GLY A 25 11.62 -4.96 -11.32
CA GLY A 25 12.76 -5.66 -11.91
C GLY A 25 14.07 -5.46 -11.15
N PRO A 26 14.54 -4.21 -10.98
CA PRO A 26 15.79 -3.96 -10.27
C PRO A 26 15.79 -4.45 -8.83
N ALA A 27 14.68 -4.28 -8.11
CA ALA A 27 14.58 -4.70 -6.71
C ALA A 27 14.70 -6.21 -6.55
N LEU A 28 14.01 -6.97 -7.39
CA LEU A 28 14.07 -8.44 -7.37
C LEU A 28 15.36 -8.97 -7.96
N GLY A 29 15.87 -8.32 -8.99
CA GLY A 29 17.11 -8.70 -9.66
C GLY A 29 18.32 -8.66 -8.73
N GLN A 30 18.40 -7.68 -7.83
CA GLN A 30 19.47 -7.58 -6.84
C GLN A 30 19.51 -8.78 -5.90
N GLN A 31 18.38 -9.39 -5.63
CA GLN A 31 18.26 -10.56 -4.76
C GLN A 31 18.32 -11.89 -5.52
N GLY A 32 18.43 -11.84 -6.84
CA GLY A 32 18.51 -13.04 -7.67
C GLY A 32 17.19 -13.80 -7.77
N VAL A 33 16.06 -13.16 -7.52
CA VAL A 33 14.72 -13.76 -7.60
C VAL A 33 14.24 -13.79 -9.04
N ASN A 34 13.48 -14.82 -9.39
CA ASN A 34 12.86 -14.93 -10.71
C ASN A 34 11.71 -13.90 -10.83
N ILE A 35 11.98 -12.81 -11.54
CA ILE A 35 11.07 -11.69 -11.70
C ILE A 35 9.76 -12.10 -12.38
N MET A 36 9.85 -12.91 -13.43
CA MET A 36 8.67 -13.36 -14.18
C MET A 36 7.74 -14.23 -13.36
N ALA A 37 8.32 -15.13 -12.56
CA ALA A 37 7.53 -15.98 -11.66
C ALA A 37 6.79 -15.13 -10.62
N PHE A 38 7.47 -14.17 -10.02
CA PHE A 38 6.86 -13.23 -9.08
C PHE A 38 5.71 -12.45 -9.71
N CYS A 39 5.94 -11.85 -10.88
CA CYS A 39 4.91 -11.06 -11.57
C CYS A 39 3.68 -11.90 -11.85
N LYS A 40 3.86 -13.13 -12.31
CA LYS A 40 2.77 -14.06 -12.63
C LYS A 40 1.96 -14.39 -11.37
N GLU A 41 2.63 -14.78 -10.29
CA GLU A 41 1.97 -15.12 -9.03
C GLU A 41 1.25 -13.94 -8.41
N PHE A 42 1.90 -12.78 -8.39
CA PHE A 42 1.32 -11.54 -7.86
C PHE A 42 0.08 -11.13 -8.65
N ASN A 43 0.17 -11.12 -9.97
CA ASN A 43 -0.96 -10.74 -10.81
C ASN A 43 -2.15 -11.69 -10.61
N ALA A 44 -1.90 -13.00 -10.51
CA ALA A 44 -2.94 -13.99 -10.24
C ALA A 44 -3.59 -13.76 -8.86
N ALA A 45 -2.78 -13.49 -7.83
CA ALA A 45 -3.26 -13.29 -6.46
C ALA A 45 -4.04 -11.99 -6.29
N THR A 46 -3.71 -10.95 -7.05
CA THR A 46 -4.29 -9.60 -6.90
C THR A 46 -5.28 -9.22 -7.99
N GLN A 47 -5.62 -10.14 -8.88
CA GLN A 47 -6.52 -9.87 -10.00
C GLN A 47 -7.88 -9.30 -9.58
N LYS A 48 -8.40 -9.76 -8.43
CA LYS A 48 -9.68 -9.28 -7.88
C LYS A 48 -9.60 -7.85 -7.34
N GLN A 49 -8.41 -7.36 -7.09
CA GLN A 49 -8.16 -6.02 -6.53
C GLN A 49 -7.56 -5.07 -7.55
N ALA A 50 -7.72 -5.39 -8.82
CA ALA A 50 -7.18 -4.58 -9.93
C ALA A 50 -7.63 -3.12 -9.80
N GLY A 51 -6.70 -2.20 -10.05
CA GLY A 51 -6.93 -0.76 -9.92
C GLY A 51 -6.44 -0.15 -8.61
N ASP A 52 -6.13 -0.97 -7.61
CA ASP A 52 -5.56 -0.49 -6.34
C ASP A 52 -4.05 -0.68 -6.32
N ILE A 53 -3.35 0.22 -5.67
CA ILE A 53 -1.92 0.06 -5.39
C ILE A 53 -1.79 -0.70 -4.09
N LEU A 54 -1.08 -1.84 -4.12
CA LEU A 54 -0.92 -2.69 -2.95
C LEU A 54 0.54 -2.68 -2.47
N PRO A 55 0.78 -2.51 -1.16
CA PRO A 55 2.09 -2.76 -0.58
C PRO A 55 2.36 -4.26 -0.57
N VAL A 56 3.53 -4.65 -1.01
CA VAL A 56 3.95 -6.05 -1.05
C VAL A 56 5.24 -6.20 -0.26
N VAL A 57 5.28 -7.17 0.63
CA VAL A 57 6.50 -7.56 1.34
C VAL A 57 6.93 -8.91 0.79
N ILE A 58 8.09 -8.93 0.13
CA ILE A 58 8.65 -10.14 -0.49
C ILE A 58 9.79 -10.63 0.39
N THR A 59 9.69 -11.86 0.85
CA THR A 59 10.76 -12.51 1.62
C THR A 59 11.54 -13.43 0.69
N VAL A 60 12.86 -13.20 0.59
CA VAL A 60 13.76 -13.99 -0.26
C VAL A 60 14.55 -14.95 0.60
N TYR A 61 14.64 -16.20 0.18
CA TYR A 61 15.36 -17.24 0.87
C TYR A 61 16.70 -17.56 0.18
N LYS A 62 17.58 -18.24 0.90
CA LYS A 62 18.92 -18.59 0.43
C LYS A 62 18.92 -19.46 -0.84
N ASP A 63 17.88 -20.27 -1.02
CA ASP A 63 17.70 -21.09 -2.21
C ASP A 63 17.12 -20.33 -3.42
N LYS A 64 17.05 -18.99 -3.32
CA LYS A 64 16.46 -18.09 -4.33
C LYS A 64 14.95 -18.23 -4.49
N SER A 65 14.30 -18.99 -3.64
CA SER A 65 12.83 -19.01 -3.58
C SER A 65 12.35 -17.74 -2.87
N PHE A 66 11.07 -17.44 -3.03
CA PHE A 66 10.48 -16.26 -2.42
C PHE A 66 9.06 -16.56 -1.93
N THR A 67 8.63 -15.79 -0.96
CA THR A 67 7.22 -15.70 -0.57
C THR A 67 6.86 -14.23 -0.52
N PHE A 68 5.59 -13.92 -0.76
CA PHE A 68 5.15 -12.53 -0.69
C PHE A 68 3.82 -12.42 0.07
N ILE A 69 3.63 -11.27 0.71
CA ILE A 69 2.41 -10.93 1.42
C ILE A 69 1.95 -9.59 0.88
N THR A 70 0.68 -9.51 0.49
CA THR A 70 0.05 -8.25 0.10
C THR A 70 -0.69 -7.66 1.30
N LYS A 71 -0.59 -6.36 1.48
CA LYS A 71 -1.28 -5.62 2.53
C LYS A 71 -2.41 -4.79 1.93
N SER A 72 -3.23 -4.18 2.78
CA SER A 72 -4.23 -3.23 2.30
C SER A 72 -3.58 -2.01 1.65
N PRO A 73 -4.28 -1.30 0.73
CA PRO A 73 -3.70 -0.14 0.06
C PRO A 73 -3.15 0.89 1.05
N PRO A 74 -2.08 1.64 0.68
CA PRO A 74 -1.52 2.66 1.56
C PRO A 74 -2.58 3.70 1.93
N ALA A 75 -2.47 4.27 3.14
CA ALA A 75 -3.42 5.25 3.63
C ALA A 75 -3.60 6.44 2.68
N GLY A 76 -2.49 6.94 2.11
CA GLY A 76 -2.55 8.04 1.14
C GLY A 76 -3.35 7.70 -0.11
N VAL A 77 -3.23 6.47 -0.62
CA VAL A 77 -3.98 6.00 -1.79
C VAL A 77 -5.47 5.91 -1.46
N LEU A 78 -5.81 5.35 -0.31
CA LEU A 78 -7.21 5.25 0.14
C LEU A 78 -7.85 6.63 0.29
N LEU A 79 -7.13 7.58 0.89
CA LEU A 79 -7.62 8.95 1.08
C LEU A 79 -7.82 9.67 -0.25
N LYS A 80 -6.89 9.54 -1.19
CA LYS A 80 -7.03 10.12 -2.53
C LYS A 80 -8.23 9.55 -3.27
N LYS A 81 -8.43 8.25 -3.20
CA LYS A 81 -9.56 7.58 -3.84
C LYS A 81 -10.90 8.04 -3.24
N ALA A 82 -10.98 8.12 -1.91
CA ALA A 82 -12.18 8.58 -1.22
C ALA A 82 -12.50 10.04 -1.51
N ALA A 83 -11.47 10.88 -1.62
CA ALA A 83 -11.60 12.30 -1.93
C ALA A 83 -11.80 12.58 -3.43
N GLY A 84 -11.56 11.60 -4.30
CA GLY A 84 -11.68 11.75 -5.74
C GLY A 84 -10.61 12.63 -6.36
N ILE A 85 -9.43 12.71 -5.76
CA ILE A 85 -8.30 13.54 -6.25
C ILE A 85 -7.17 12.66 -6.77
N ALA A 86 -6.44 13.16 -7.76
CA ALA A 86 -5.31 12.45 -8.36
C ALA A 86 -4.05 12.56 -7.50
N SER A 87 -3.85 13.70 -6.85
CA SER A 87 -2.67 13.95 -6.01
C SER A 87 -3.02 14.86 -4.83
N GLY A 88 -2.20 14.78 -3.78
CA GLY A 88 -2.33 15.66 -2.63
C GLY A 88 -1.85 17.09 -2.93
N SER A 89 -2.01 17.97 -1.95
CA SER A 89 -1.56 19.37 -2.06
C SER A 89 -0.03 19.47 -1.98
N LYS A 90 0.53 20.40 -2.72
CA LYS A 90 1.95 20.76 -2.61
C LYS A 90 2.22 21.59 -1.36
N GLU A 91 1.23 22.34 -0.90
CA GLU A 91 1.30 23.18 0.30
C GLU A 91 0.11 22.83 1.21
N PRO A 92 0.12 21.67 1.89
CA PRO A 92 -1.06 21.18 2.62
C PRO A 92 -1.48 22.07 3.80
N ASN A 93 -0.58 22.85 4.33
CA ASN A 93 -0.88 23.79 5.41
C ASN A 93 -1.59 25.07 4.92
N LYS A 94 -1.51 25.36 3.65
CA LYS A 94 -2.10 26.58 3.03
C LYS A 94 -3.22 26.23 2.06
N THR A 95 -2.98 25.29 1.16
CA THR A 95 -3.92 24.92 0.10
C THR A 95 -4.57 23.59 0.42
N LYS A 96 -5.88 23.59 0.67
CA LYS A 96 -6.66 22.38 0.87
C LYS A 96 -7.27 21.95 -0.46
N VAL A 97 -7.13 20.67 -0.79
CA VAL A 97 -7.55 20.14 -2.10
C VAL A 97 -8.84 19.33 -2.03
N ALA A 98 -9.25 18.88 -0.83
CA ALA A 98 -10.46 18.10 -0.65
C ALA A 98 -10.93 18.15 0.80
N LYS A 99 -12.16 17.70 1.00
CA LYS A 99 -12.75 17.50 2.34
C LYS A 99 -13.37 16.11 2.41
N LEU A 100 -13.21 15.45 3.54
CA LEU A 100 -13.84 14.17 3.83
C LEU A 100 -14.63 14.27 5.13
N THR A 101 -15.71 13.52 5.22
CA THR A 101 -16.47 13.42 6.47
C THR A 101 -15.84 12.35 7.37
N LYS A 102 -16.10 12.46 8.68
CA LYS A 102 -15.67 11.46 9.66
C LYS A 102 -16.12 10.06 9.25
N LYS A 103 -17.35 9.92 8.74
CA LYS A 103 -17.89 8.64 8.29
C LYS A 103 -17.08 8.03 7.17
N GLN A 104 -16.69 8.83 6.17
CA GLN A 104 -15.87 8.37 5.05
C GLN A 104 -14.51 7.85 5.53
N VAL A 105 -13.87 8.58 6.46
CA VAL A 105 -12.59 8.16 7.02
C VAL A 105 -12.74 6.90 7.88
N MET A 106 -13.83 6.77 8.63
CA MET A 106 -14.10 5.56 9.42
C MET A 106 -14.31 4.34 8.53
N ASP A 107 -14.91 4.50 7.36
CA ASP A 107 -15.02 3.40 6.38
C ASP A 107 -13.64 2.95 5.88
N LEU A 108 -12.73 3.90 5.67
CA LEU A 108 -11.33 3.58 5.31
C LEU A 108 -10.59 2.89 6.46
N VAL A 109 -10.87 3.27 7.70
CA VAL A 109 -10.31 2.62 8.89
C VAL A 109 -10.67 1.15 8.93
N LYS A 110 -11.90 0.78 8.62
CA LYS A 110 -12.35 -0.62 8.61
C LYS A 110 -11.55 -1.48 7.62
N VAL A 111 -11.15 -0.89 6.51
CA VAL A 111 -10.34 -1.57 5.49
C VAL A 111 -8.88 -1.69 5.94
N LYS A 112 -8.34 -0.64 6.55
CA LYS A 112 -6.92 -0.52 6.86
C LYS A 112 -6.51 -1.08 8.22
N ILE A 113 -7.44 -1.18 9.18
CA ILE A 113 -7.12 -1.50 10.58
C ILE A 113 -6.36 -2.81 10.77
N LYS A 114 -6.59 -3.79 9.91
CA LYS A 114 -5.90 -5.08 9.97
C LYS A 114 -4.38 -4.97 9.78
N ASP A 115 -3.91 -3.93 9.11
CA ASP A 115 -2.50 -3.67 8.84
C ASP A 115 -1.93 -2.57 9.74
N MET A 116 -2.73 -2.02 10.64
CA MET A 116 -2.34 -0.93 11.53
C MET A 116 -2.05 -1.44 12.94
N ASN A 117 -1.12 -0.78 13.61
CA ASN A 117 -0.82 -1.01 15.02
C ASN A 117 -1.63 -0.06 15.90
N ALA A 118 -2.94 0.04 15.66
CA ALA A 118 -3.84 0.89 16.41
C ALA A 118 -4.61 0.07 17.44
N ARG A 119 -4.79 0.62 18.63
CA ARG A 119 -5.50 -0.05 19.73
C ARG A 119 -7.02 -0.10 19.52
N SER A 120 -7.55 0.84 18.77
CA SER A 120 -8.99 0.96 18.52
C SER A 120 -9.23 1.59 17.15
N GLU A 121 -10.46 1.51 16.67
CA GLU A 121 -10.86 2.19 15.43
C GLU A 121 -10.67 3.71 15.53
N GLU A 122 -10.91 4.27 16.72
CA GLU A 122 -10.75 5.70 16.95
C GLU A 122 -9.28 6.13 16.86
N ALA A 123 -8.35 5.33 17.39
CA ALA A 123 -6.92 5.57 17.26
C ALA A 123 -6.48 5.48 15.79
N ALA A 124 -6.99 4.49 15.05
CA ALA A 124 -6.75 4.35 13.62
C ALA A 124 -7.28 5.55 12.84
N PHE A 125 -8.48 6.04 13.20
CA PHE A 125 -9.07 7.25 12.62
C PHE A 125 -8.15 8.45 12.79
N ARG A 126 -7.61 8.67 13.98
CA ARG A 126 -6.66 9.78 14.23
C ARG A 126 -5.41 9.66 13.38
N THR A 127 -4.90 8.43 13.20
CA THR A 127 -3.74 8.17 12.35
C THR A 127 -4.01 8.56 10.89
N LEU A 128 -5.17 8.15 10.35
CA LEU A 128 -5.55 8.52 9.00
C LEU A 128 -5.81 10.03 8.86
N CYS A 129 -6.36 10.67 9.89
CA CYS A 129 -6.54 12.12 9.89
C CYS A 129 -5.21 12.87 9.78
N GLY A 130 -4.17 12.39 10.47
CA GLY A 130 -2.83 12.95 10.35
C GLY A 130 -2.28 12.85 8.93
N THR A 131 -2.45 11.71 8.29
CA THR A 131 -2.06 11.50 6.89
C THR A 131 -2.84 12.43 5.96
N ALA A 132 -4.16 12.55 6.15
CA ALA A 132 -5.02 13.42 5.37
C ALA A 132 -4.59 14.89 5.49
N ARG A 133 -4.28 15.32 6.70
CA ARG A 133 -3.81 16.69 6.97
C ARG A 133 -2.54 17.00 6.17
N GLN A 134 -1.60 16.06 6.12
CA GLN A 134 -0.36 16.21 5.35
C GLN A 134 -0.60 16.22 3.84
N MET A 135 -1.74 15.74 3.39
CA MET A 135 -2.11 15.74 1.97
C MET A 135 -2.96 16.95 1.59
N GLY A 136 -3.31 17.81 2.53
CA GLY A 136 -4.21 18.93 2.30
C GLY A 136 -5.68 18.54 2.23
N ILE A 137 -6.06 17.45 2.89
CA ILE A 137 -7.45 16.99 2.99
C ILE A 137 -7.97 17.36 4.37
N GLU A 138 -9.07 18.10 4.42
CA GLU A 138 -9.74 18.45 5.68
C GLU A 138 -10.73 17.35 6.06
N ILE A 139 -10.82 17.08 7.35
CA ILE A 139 -11.76 16.11 7.90
C ILE A 139 -12.83 16.86 8.68
N GLU A 140 -14.09 16.69 8.30
CA GLU A 140 -15.25 17.27 8.97
C GLU A 140 -15.85 16.28 9.97
N GLY A 141 -16.24 16.80 11.08
CA GLY A 141 -16.83 16.03 12.16
C GLY A 141 -15.83 15.62 13.20
#